data_6d6b5675ffa5a5a7b0490c2317b4ce1e
#
_entry.id   6d6b5675ffa5a5a7b0490c2317b4ce1e
#
_cell.length_a   1.000
_cell.length_b   1.000
_cell.length_c   1.000
_cell.angle_alpha   90.00
_cell.angle_beta   90.00
_cell.angle_gamma   90.00
#
_symmetry.space_group_name_H-M   'P 1'
#
loop_
_entity.id
_entity.type
_entity.pdbx_description
1 polymer ?
#
loop_
_entity_poly.entity_id
_entity_poly.type
_entity_poly.pdbx_seq_one_letter_code
_entity_poly.pdbx_strand_id
1 'polypeptide(L)'
;MSLPRIIIFLGLIAFGSAAEPAGHPNPLIPQRADPWVHQHDDGYYYFMGTVPEYDRLELRRAKTIAGLASAETKVIWRKHATGIMGAHIWAPEIHFIGGKWYVYFAAGAAEKIWEIRIYVLENSSPNPLEGEWVEKGQLKTGWESFSLDASTFEHRGRRYLLWTQRHPDIKGTNIYIAKMDTPWSISTPAVLLSKPEFPWEQVRYWVNEGPTVLHRNGRIFLTYSAAGTGAEYCLGLLTAGEDSDLLDPKSWTKSPAPVFATSEANGIYGPGHNCFTTENGTDLLVYHARNYRDIPGDPLRDPNRHTRVQPVTWRADGTPDFGVPARETQPRQ
;
A
#
# COMPACT_ATOMS: atom_id res chain seq x y z
N MET A 1 73.49 -28.15 -21.78
CA MET A 1 72.22 -28.44 -21.10
C MET A 1 71.65 -27.14 -20.60
N SER A 2 70.64 -26.63 -21.31
CA SER A 2 70.05 -25.33 -21.06
C SER A 2 68.69 -25.55 -20.40
N LEU A 3 68.46 -25.09 -19.16
CA LEU A 3 67.21 -25.15 -18.44
C LEU A 3 66.23 -24.06 -18.91
N PRO A 4 64.96 -24.33 -19.15
CA PRO A 4 63.97 -23.32 -19.52
C PRO A 4 63.52 -22.51 -18.29
N ARG A 5 63.50 -21.21 -18.43
CA ARG A 5 62.90 -20.27 -17.45
C ARG A 5 61.39 -20.30 -17.61
N ILE A 6 60.68 -20.73 -16.56
CA ILE A 6 59.22 -20.62 -16.46
C ILE A 6 58.90 -19.22 -15.96
N ILE A 7 58.16 -18.44 -16.79
CA ILE A 7 57.62 -17.12 -16.42
C ILE A 7 56.18 -17.37 -15.91
N ILE A 8 55.97 -17.16 -14.62
CA ILE A 8 54.64 -17.22 -14.01
C ILE A 8 54.01 -15.84 -14.16
N PHE A 9 52.92 -15.75 -14.99
CA PHE A 9 52.07 -14.57 -15.02
C PHE A 9 51.11 -14.61 -13.82
N LEU A 10 51.29 -13.78 -12.80
CA LEU A 10 50.27 -13.49 -11.82
C LEU A 10 49.23 -12.53 -12.43
N GLY A 11 48.10 -13.06 -12.83
CA GLY A 11 46.95 -12.24 -13.18
C GLY A 11 46.34 -11.60 -11.92
N LEU A 12 46.41 -10.29 -11.77
CA LEU A 12 45.63 -9.55 -10.80
C LEU A 12 44.14 -9.63 -11.21
N ILE A 13 43.35 -10.40 -10.48
CA ILE A 13 41.88 -10.33 -10.55
C ILE A 13 41.46 -9.09 -9.73
N ALA A 14 41.14 -8.00 -10.40
CA ALA A 14 40.52 -6.85 -9.77
C ALA A 14 39.07 -7.24 -9.42
N PHE A 15 38.79 -7.48 -8.16
CA PHE A 15 37.44 -7.52 -7.65
C PHE A 15 36.87 -6.10 -7.72
N GLY A 16 36.11 -5.80 -8.76
CA GLY A 16 35.27 -4.60 -8.81
C GLY A 16 34.29 -4.68 -7.65
N SER A 17 34.44 -3.83 -6.63
CA SER A 17 33.41 -3.59 -5.63
C SER A 17 32.17 -3.10 -6.37
N ALA A 18 31.16 -3.95 -6.53
CA ALA A 18 29.83 -3.49 -6.91
C ALA A 18 29.39 -2.49 -5.82
N ALA A 19 29.22 -1.21 -6.19
CA ALA A 19 28.64 -0.25 -5.30
C ALA A 19 27.30 -0.82 -4.83
N GLU A 20 27.08 -0.92 -3.52
CA GLU A 20 25.76 -1.23 -3.00
C GLU A 20 24.76 -0.25 -3.62
N PRO A 21 23.59 -0.75 -4.11
CA PRO A 21 22.59 0.14 -4.68
C PRO A 21 22.25 1.20 -3.63
N ALA A 22 22.40 2.47 -3.98
CA ALA A 22 22.12 3.58 -3.09
C ALA A 22 20.68 3.38 -2.57
N GLY A 23 20.53 3.12 -1.27
CA GLY A 23 19.24 2.89 -0.63
C GLY A 23 18.30 4.07 -0.90
N HIS A 24 17.01 3.78 -0.95
CA HIS A 24 15.98 4.82 -1.09
C HIS A 24 16.00 5.77 0.11
N PRO A 25 15.68 7.07 -0.08
CA PRO A 25 15.57 7.99 1.04
C PRO A 25 14.41 7.55 1.96
N ASN A 26 14.61 7.62 3.26
CA ASN A 26 13.58 7.40 4.27
C ASN A 26 13.56 8.56 5.27
N PRO A 27 12.43 9.30 5.38
CA PRO A 27 11.20 9.09 4.61
C PRO A 27 11.39 9.39 3.12
N LEU A 28 10.64 8.65 2.28
CA LEU A 28 10.58 8.92 0.84
C LEU A 28 9.79 10.19 0.56
N ILE A 29 8.59 10.31 1.14
CA ILE A 29 7.74 11.49 0.99
C ILE A 29 7.18 11.87 2.36
N PRO A 30 7.57 13.03 2.90
CA PRO A 30 7.02 13.52 4.17
C PRO A 30 5.51 13.78 4.10
N GLN A 31 4.80 13.52 5.22
CA GLN A 31 3.40 13.87 5.42
C GLN A 31 2.46 13.36 4.33
N ARG A 32 2.72 12.13 3.84
CA ARG A 32 1.80 11.38 2.97
C ARG A 32 1.59 10.02 3.61
N ALA A 33 0.39 9.85 4.22
CA ALA A 33 -0.07 8.57 4.73
C ALA A 33 -0.63 7.70 3.62
N ASP A 34 -0.88 6.43 3.91
CA ASP A 34 -1.61 5.51 3.04
C ASP A 34 -1.04 5.51 1.61
N PRO A 35 0.28 5.25 1.46
CA PRO A 35 0.96 5.39 0.18
C PRO A 35 0.55 4.32 -0.82
N TRP A 36 0.37 4.72 -2.06
CA TRP A 36 0.21 3.84 -3.20
C TRP A 36 1.19 4.19 -4.32
N VAL A 37 1.86 3.18 -4.86
CA VAL A 37 2.76 3.31 -6.01
C VAL A 37 2.35 2.34 -7.10
N HIS A 38 1.97 2.88 -8.24
CA HIS A 38 1.68 2.12 -9.45
C HIS A 38 2.85 2.23 -10.43
N GLN A 39 3.50 1.11 -10.75
CA GLN A 39 4.46 1.03 -11.84
C GLN A 39 3.71 0.78 -13.16
N HIS A 40 3.92 1.63 -14.16
CA HIS A 40 3.23 1.54 -15.44
C HIS A 40 4.18 1.23 -16.60
N ASP A 41 3.67 0.63 -17.66
CA ASP A 41 4.43 0.20 -18.86
C ASP A 41 5.08 1.36 -19.63
N ASP A 42 4.66 2.62 -19.38
CA ASP A 42 5.34 3.82 -19.90
C ASP A 42 6.69 4.09 -19.21
N GLY A 43 7.05 3.25 -18.23
CA GLY A 43 8.28 3.30 -17.45
C GLY A 43 8.27 4.37 -16.35
N TYR A 44 7.10 4.88 -15.96
CA TYR A 44 6.95 5.75 -14.79
C TYR A 44 6.35 5.01 -13.59
N TYR A 45 6.70 5.50 -12.41
CA TYR A 45 6.02 5.23 -11.16
C TYR A 45 5.07 6.39 -10.87
N TYR A 46 3.83 6.05 -10.56
CA TYR A 46 2.78 6.98 -10.17
C TYR A 46 2.50 6.82 -8.68
N PHE A 47 2.56 7.92 -7.94
CA PHE A 47 2.40 7.92 -6.48
C PHE A 47 1.18 8.72 -6.07
N MET A 48 0.40 8.15 -5.17
CA MET A 48 -0.66 8.80 -4.39
C MET A 48 -0.49 8.52 -2.90
N GLY A 49 -1.10 9.35 -2.07
CA GLY A 49 -1.17 9.16 -0.63
C GLY A 49 -2.14 10.17 -0.01
N THR A 50 -2.60 9.88 1.18
CA THR A 50 -3.47 10.77 1.94
C THR A 50 -2.72 12.04 2.34
N VAL A 51 -3.26 13.19 1.99
CA VAL A 51 -2.75 14.49 2.40
C VAL A 51 -3.25 14.85 3.80
N PRO A 52 -2.48 15.57 4.64
CA PRO A 52 -2.88 15.88 6.02
C PRO A 52 -4.18 16.67 6.16
N GLU A 53 -4.52 17.46 5.16
CA GLU A 53 -5.74 18.28 5.14
C GLU A 53 -7.02 17.49 4.83
N TYR A 54 -6.87 16.26 4.28
CA TYR A 54 -7.98 15.36 3.90
C TYR A 54 -8.99 16.01 2.94
N ASP A 55 -8.51 16.86 2.01
CA ASP A 55 -9.35 17.71 1.17
C ASP A 55 -9.16 17.54 -0.34
N ARG A 56 -8.20 16.72 -0.77
CA ARG A 56 -7.85 16.56 -2.18
C ARG A 56 -7.14 15.25 -2.49
N LEU A 57 -7.07 14.94 -3.78
CA LEU A 57 -6.25 13.88 -4.34
C LEU A 57 -5.08 14.50 -5.11
N GLU A 58 -3.88 14.07 -4.80
CA GLU A 58 -2.65 14.49 -5.44
C GLU A 58 -1.99 13.32 -6.16
N LEU A 59 -1.41 13.58 -7.32
CA LEU A 59 -0.68 12.62 -8.12
C LEU A 59 0.73 13.14 -8.42
N ARG A 60 1.72 12.28 -8.28
CA ARG A 60 3.11 12.50 -8.69
C ARG A 60 3.55 11.41 -9.64
N ARG A 61 4.53 11.67 -10.51
CA ARG A 61 5.20 10.63 -11.28
C ARG A 61 6.70 10.87 -11.39
N ALA A 62 7.45 9.78 -11.45
CA ALA A 62 8.89 9.81 -11.68
C ALA A 62 9.35 8.53 -12.39
N LYS A 63 10.56 8.54 -12.97
CA LYS A 63 11.17 7.36 -13.60
C LYS A 63 11.80 6.40 -12.58
N THR A 64 11.95 6.81 -11.33
CA THR A 64 12.50 6.02 -10.23
C THR A 64 11.69 6.25 -8.96
N ILE A 65 11.73 5.28 -8.04
CA ILE A 65 11.09 5.43 -6.72
C ILE A 65 11.68 6.62 -5.97
N ALA A 66 13.02 6.75 -5.94
CA ALA A 66 13.67 7.89 -5.28
C ALA A 66 13.27 9.24 -5.91
N GLY A 67 13.04 9.28 -7.23
CA GLY A 67 12.60 10.48 -7.94
C GLY A 67 11.20 10.98 -7.52
N LEU A 68 10.36 10.14 -6.94
CA LEU A 68 9.05 10.55 -6.42
C LEU A 68 9.15 11.56 -5.27
N ALA A 69 10.26 11.55 -4.54
CA ALA A 69 10.51 12.49 -3.43
C ALA A 69 10.51 13.96 -3.87
N SER A 70 11.05 14.24 -5.06
CA SER A 70 11.17 15.60 -5.62
C SER A 70 10.24 15.85 -6.81
N ALA A 71 9.42 14.86 -7.19
CA ALA A 71 8.51 14.99 -8.31
C ALA A 71 7.45 16.09 -8.07
N GLU A 72 7.11 16.81 -9.14
CA GLU A 72 6.02 17.79 -9.11
C GLU A 72 4.72 17.12 -8.66
N THR A 73 4.00 17.81 -7.79
CA THR A 73 2.70 17.35 -7.27
C THR A 73 1.59 18.05 -8.02
N LYS A 74 0.69 17.26 -8.64
CA LYS A 74 -0.51 17.77 -9.29
C LYS A 74 -1.75 17.39 -8.50
N VAL A 75 -2.57 18.38 -8.13
CA VAL A 75 -3.91 18.16 -7.61
C VAL A 75 -4.80 17.75 -8.78
N ILE A 76 -5.34 16.52 -8.71
CA ILE A 76 -6.20 15.97 -9.78
C ILE A 76 -7.68 16.05 -9.45
N TRP A 77 -8.04 16.18 -8.16
CA TRP A 77 -9.44 16.31 -7.72
C TRP A 77 -9.48 16.95 -6.31
N ARG A 78 -10.59 17.62 -5.99
CA ARG A 78 -10.85 18.23 -4.68
C ARG A 78 -12.21 17.82 -4.13
N LYS A 79 -12.30 17.75 -2.81
CA LYS A 79 -13.54 17.41 -2.10
C LYS A 79 -14.67 18.38 -2.45
N HIS A 80 -15.89 17.89 -2.39
CA HIS A 80 -17.08 18.70 -2.53
C HIS A 80 -17.27 19.64 -1.32
N ALA A 81 -17.90 20.77 -1.54
CA ALA A 81 -18.26 21.69 -0.47
C ALA A 81 -19.43 21.17 0.39
N THR A 82 -20.34 20.38 -0.22
CA THR A 82 -21.54 19.81 0.42
C THR A 82 -21.79 18.39 -0.09
N GLY A 83 -22.55 17.59 0.67
CA GLY A 83 -22.96 16.25 0.25
C GLY A 83 -21.83 15.23 0.30
N ILE A 84 -21.94 14.19 -0.54
CA ILE A 84 -20.96 13.09 -0.61
C ILE A 84 -19.58 13.59 -1.05
N MET A 85 -18.52 12.85 -0.69
CA MET A 85 -17.11 13.20 -1.02
C MET A 85 -16.71 14.61 -0.51
N GLY A 86 -17.30 15.05 0.61
CA GLY A 86 -17.08 16.39 1.18
C GLY A 86 -16.11 16.44 2.35
N ALA A 87 -15.66 15.30 2.86
CA ALA A 87 -14.76 15.20 4.02
C ALA A 87 -13.92 13.92 3.97
N HIS A 88 -12.80 13.89 4.73
CA HIS A 88 -12.01 12.69 4.95
C HIS A 88 -11.61 11.98 3.65
N ILE A 89 -10.96 12.72 2.74
CA ILE A 89 -10.44 12.15 1.49
C ILE A 89 -9.19 11.34 1.82
N TRP A 90 -9.34 9.99 1.87
CA TRP A 90 -8.32 9.08 2.39
C TRP A 90 -7.94 7.97 1.43
N ALA A 91 -6.75 7.41 1.62
CA ALA A 91 -6.22 6.19 1.02
C ALA A 91 -6.47 6.09 -0.49
N PRO A 92 -5.98 7.04 -1.29
CA PRO A 92 -6.16 6.98 -2.73
C PRO A 92 -5.21 5.97 -3.37
N GLU A 93 -5.75 5.11 -4.23
CA GLU A 93 -5.00 4.14 -5.04
C GLU A 93 -5.26 4.37 -6.53
N ILE A 94 -4.20 4.59 -7.32
CA ILE A 94 -4.29 4.70 -8.78
C ILE A 94 -4.01 3.37 -9.45
N HIS A 95 -4.87 2.97 -10.39
CA HIS A 95 -4.78 1.74 -11.17
C HIS A 95 -5.02 1.99 -12.64
N PHE A 96 -4.32 1.23 -13.52
CA PHE A 96 -4.58 1.24 -14.96
C PHE A 96 -5.31 -0.04 -15.36
N ILE A 97 -6.54 0.09 -15.86
CA ILE A 97 -7.43 -1.04 -16.13
C ILE A 97 -8.11 -0.84 -17.48
N GLY A 98 -7.95 -1.78 -18.40
CA GLY A 98 -8.64 -1.75 -19.69
C GLY A 98 -8.36 -0.47 -20.50
N GLY A 99 -7.14 0.07 -20.42
CA GLY A 99 -6.71 1.25 -21.18
C GLY A 99 -7.10 2.59 -20.55
N LYS A 100 -7.57 2.59 -19.31
CA LYS A 100 -7.95 3.80 -18.57
C LYS A 100 -7.38 3.79 -17.16
N TRP A 101 -7.28 4.99 -16.58
CA TRP A 101 -6.86 5.19 -15.19
C TRP A 101 -8.08 5.28 -14.28
N TYR A 102 -7.96 4.66 -13.12
CA TYR A 102 -8.96 4.71 -12.06
C TYR A 102 -8.29 5.08 -10.75
N VAL A 103 -8.95 5.92 -9.94
CA VAL A 103 -8.54 6.19 -8.56
C VAL A 103 -9.65 5.73 -7.64
N TYR A 104 -9.32 4.80 -6.75
CA TYR A 104 -10.17 4.42 -5.63
C TYR A 104 -9.77 5.24 -4.42
N PHE A 105 -10.74 5.73 -3.66
CA PHE A 105 -10.48 6.49 -2.44
C PHE A 105 -11.67 6.42 -1.49
N ALA A 106 -11.42 6.67 -0.21
CA ALA A 106 -12.47 6.80 0.79
C ALA A 106 -12.84 8.27 0.99
N ALA A 107 -14.12 8.53 1.21
CA ALA A 107 -14.59 9.86 1.56
C ALA A 107 -15.87 9.82 2.41
N GLY A 108 -16.01 10.82 3.29
CA GLY A 108 -17.22 11.09 4.06
C GLY A 108 -18.09 12.15 3.40
N ALA A 109 -19.35 12.26 3.84
CA ALA A 109 -20.20 13.39 3.48
C ALA A 109 -19.79 14.65 4.26
N ALA A 110 -19.93 15.82 3.67
CA ALA A 110 -19.57 17.11 4.30
C ALA A 110 -20.32 17.32 5.63
N GLU A 111 -21.60 16.98 5.66
CA GLU A 111 -22.50 17.15 6.82
C GLU A 111 -22.43 15.96 7.81
N LYS A 112 -21.83 14.83 7.38
CA LYS A 112 -21.69 13.61 8.16
C LYS A 112 -20.34 12.96 7.87
N ILE A 113 -19.29 13.57 8.36
CA ILE A 113 -17.90 13.28 8.00
C ILE A 113 -17.48 11.82 8.24
N TRP A 114 -18.18 11.07 9.09
CA TRP A 114 -17.92 9.66 9.38
C TRP A 114 -18.81 8.68 8.58
N GLU A 115 -19.68 9.17 7.70
CA GLU A 115 -20.33 8.34 6.69
C GLU A 115 -19.36 8.01 5.55
N ILE A 116 -18.28 7.34 5.89
CA ILE A 116 -17.21 7.00 4.96
C ILE A 116 -17.69 5.91 3.99
N ARG A 117 -17.45 6.14 2.69
CA ARG A 117 -17.71 5.21 1.59
C ARG A 117 -16.57 5.23 0.60
N ILE A 118 -16.50 4.19 -0.23
CA ILE A 118 -15.54 4.06 -1.32
C ILE A 118 -16.09 4.74 -2.56
N TYR A 119 -15.28 5.57 -3.20
CA TYR A 119 -15.60 6.25 -4.46
C TYR A 119 -14.55 5.96 -5.52
N VAL A 120 -14.93 6.15 -6.78
CA VAL A 120 -14.08 5.87 -7.93
C VAL A 120 -14.09 7.06 -8.89
N LEU A 121 -12.87 7.45 -9.33
CA LEU A 121 -12.67 8.36 -10.46
C LEU A 121 -12.14 7.60 -11.67
N GLU A 122 -12.45 8.06 -12.87
CA GLU A 122 -11.95 7.54 -14.16
C GLU A 122 -11.28 8.65 -14.95
N ASN A 123 -10.13 8.37 -15.57
CA ASN A 123 -9.49 9.25 -16.55
C ASN A 123 -9.11 8.43 -17.79
N SER A 124 -9.54 8.89 -18.97
CA SER A 124 -9.28 8.24 -20.26
C SER A 124 -8.03 8.77 -20.97
N SER A 125 -7.33 9.77 -20.42
CA SER A 125 -6.07 10.25 -20.98
C SER A 125 -4.97 9.20 -20.82
N PRO A 126 -4.10 9.01 -21.82
CA PRO A 126 -2.91 8.17 -21.66
C PRO A 126 -2.00 8.63 -20.52
N ASN A 127 -1.92 9.93 -20.25
CA ASN A 127 -1.20 10.52 -19.13
C ASN A 127 -2.18 10.93 -18.04
N PRO A 128 -2.20 10.29 -16.86
CA PRO A 128 -3.18 10.60 -15.81
C PRO A 128 -2.96 11.96 -15.14
N LEU A 129 -1.83 12.64 -15.42
CA LEU A 129 -1.61 14.03 -15.03
C LEU A 129 -2.34 15.01 -15.94
N GLU A 130 -2.92 14.54 -17.02
CA GLU A 130 -3.66 15.31 -18.02
C GLU A 130 -5.08 14.79 -18.14
N GLY A 131 -5.91 15.52 -18.91
CA GLY A 131 -7.32 15.14 -19.10
C GLY A 131 -8.19 15.40 -17.87
N GLU A 132 -9.41 14.90 -17.93
CA GLU A 132 -10.43 15.06 -16.91
C GLU A 132 -10.59 13.78 -16.08
N TRP A 133 -10.74 13.95 -14.78
CA TRP A 133 -11.11 12.89 -13.83
C TRP A 133 -12.62 12.91 -13.61
N VAL A 134 -13.31 11.89 -14.11
CA VAL A 134 -14.76 11.76 -14.07
C VAL A 134 -15.18 10.91 -12.87
N GLU A 135 -16.08 11.42 -12.06
CA GLU A 135 -16.64 10.70 -10.91
C GLU A 135 -17.55 9.55 -11.37
N LYS A 136 -17.23 8.32 -11.01
CA LYS A 136 -18.06 7.13 -11.25
C LYS A 136 -19.07 6.91 -10.12
N GLY A 137 -18.94 7.68 -9.04
CA GLY A 137 -19.79 7.58 -7.87
C GLY A 137 -19.28 6.55 -6.85
N GLN A 138 -20.18 6.17 -5.92
CA GLN A 138 -19.88 5.22 -4.86
C GLN A 138 -19.79 3.79 -5.40
N LEU A 139 -18.71 3.07 -5.02
CA LEU A 139 -18.61 1.63 -5.21
C LEU A 139 -19.49 0.92 -4.17
N LYS A 140 -20.56 0.25 -4.63
CA LYS A 140 -21.50 -0.46 -3.78
C LYS A 140 -20.98 -1.84 -3.41
N THR A 141 -20.94 -2.16 -2.11
CA THR A 141 -20.33 -3.38 -1.56
C THR A 141 -21.35 -4.39 -1.01
N GLY A 142 -22.64 -4.18 -1.25
CA GLY A 142 -23.73 -5.08 -0.83
C GLY A 142 -24.54 -4.56 0.36
N TRP A 143 -23.96 -3.79 1.26
CA TRP A 143 -24.65 -3.11 2.35
C TRP A 143 -24.03 -1.75 2.66
N GLU A 144 -24.81 -0.85 3.24
CA GLU A 144 -24.38 0.50 3.58
C GLU A 144 -23.80 0.54 4.99
N SER A 145 -22.50 0.78 5.09
CA SER A 145 -21.79 0.99 6.34
C SER A 145 -20.48 1.73 6.10
N PHE A 146 -19.74 2.03 7.15
CA PHE A 146 -18.38 2.56 7.07
C PHE A 146 -17.51 1.62 6.23
N SER A 147 -17.03 2.08 5.06
CA SER A 147 -16.21 1.31 4.13
C SER A 147 -15.13 2.17 3.50
N LEU A 148 -13.91 1.62 3.37
CA LEU A 148 -12.71 2.35 2.92
C LEU A 148 -11.66 1.38 2.33
N ASP A 149 -10.53 1.93 1.91
CA ASP A 149 -9.30 1.21 1.53
C ASP A 149 -9.56 0.14 0.47
N ALA A 150 -10.15 0.58 -0.65
CA ALA A 150 -10.40 -0.30 -1.77
C ALA A 150 -9.14 -0.48 -2.61
N SER A 151 -8.68 -1.71 -2.73
CA SER A 151 -7.60 -2.15 -3.60
C SER A 151 -8.08 -3.15 -4.64
N THR A 152 -7.49 -3.17 -5.82
CA THR A 152 -7.88 -4.14 -6.86
C THR A 152 -6.67 -4.82 -7.46
N PHE A 153 -6.82 -6.10 -7.74
CA PHE A 153 -5.79 -6.91 -8.40
C PHE A 153 -6.40 -7.87 -9.41
N GLU A 154 -5.58 -8.30 -10.34
CA GLU A 154 -5.96 -9.33 -11.31
C GLU A 154 -5.34 -10.67 -10.93
N HIS A 155 -6.13 -11.73 -11.01
CA HIS A 155 -5.68 -13.09 -10.83
C HIS A 155 -6.40 -14.02 -11.81
N ARG A 156 -5.63 -14.74 -12.65
CA ARG A 156 -6.12 -15.69 -13.66
C ARG A 156 -7.20 -15.11 -14.57
N GLY A 157 -6.95 -13.90 -15.07
CA GLY A 157 -7.88 -13.20 -15.98
C GLY A 157 -9.18 -12.75 -15.33
N ARG A 158 -9.23 -12.71 -14.00
CA ARG A 158 -10.34 -12.19 -13.20
C ARG A 158 -9.85 -11.08 -12.31
N ARG A 159 -10.62 -9.99 -12.25
CA ARG A 159 -10.33 -8.88 -11.35
C ARG A 159 -11.11 -9.04 -10.04
N TYR A 160 -10.41 -8.77 -8.96
CA TYR A 160 -10.95 -8.81 -7.60
C TYR A 160 -10.82 -7.44 -6.96
N LEU A 161 -11.80 -7.10 -6.13
CA LEU A 161 -11.77 -5.99 -5.19
C LEU A 161 -11.47 -6.54 -3.80
N LEU A 162 -10.55 -5.89 -3.11
CA LEU A 162 -10.36 -5.98 -1.66
C LEU A 162 -10.79 -4.67 -1.05
N TRP A 163 -11.39 -4.69 0.13
CA TRP A 163 -11.74 -3.47 0.84
C TRP A 163 -11.94 -3.73 2.33
N THR A 164 -11.94 -2.65 3.07
CA THR A 164 -12.25 -2.62 4.50
C THR A 164 -13.69 -2.19 4.72
N GLN A 165 -14.44 -2.89 5.58
CA GLN A 165 -15.81 -2.49 5.90
C GLN A 165 -16.25 -2.95 7.29
N ARG A 166 -17.11 -2.17 7.94
CA ARG A 166 -17.85 -2.61 9.14
C ARG A 166 -19.03 -3.51 8.75
N HIS A 167 -19.24 -4.55 9.54
CA HIS A 167 -20.41 -5.42 9.44
C HIS A 167 -21.33 -5.17 10.65
N PRO A 168 -22.66 -5.23 10.52
CA PRO A 168 -23.58 -5.03 11.65
C PRO A 168 -23.29 -5.95 12.82
N ASP A 169 -22.96 -7.21 12.56
CA ASP A 169 -22.82 -8.26 13.56
C ASP A 169 -21.35 -8.61 13.91
N ILE A 170 -20.36 -7.93 13.30
CA ILE A 170 -18.94 -8.20 13.55
C ILE A 170 -18.27 -6.92 14.04
N LYS A 171 -17.68 -6.99 15.23
CA LYS A 171 -17.00 -5.84 15.84
C LYS A 171 -15.78 -5.39 15.04
N GLY A 172 -15.63 -4.09 14.88
CA GLY A 172 -14.48 -3.46 14.22
C GLY A 172 -14.63 -3.33 12.70
N THR A 173 -13.52 -3.11 12.03
CA THR A 173 -13.41 -3.12 10.56
C THR A 173 -12.79 -4.42 10.09
N ASN A 174 -13.27 -4.93 8.96
CA ASN A 174 -12.96 -6.27 8.48
C ASN A 174 -12.59 -6.21 7.00
N ILE A 175 -11.76 -7.15 6.54
CA ILE A 175 -11.34 -7.26 5.14
C ILE A 175 -12.28 -8.17 4.38
N TYR A 176 -12.74 -7.69 3.23
CA TYR A 176 -13.60 -8.41 2.30
C TYR A 176 -12.96 -8.54 0.92
N ILE A 177 -13.41 -9.53 0.17
CA ILE A 177 -13.08 -9.75 -1.24
C ILE A 177 -14.35 -10.03 -2.04
N ALA A 178 -14.36 -9.56 -3.30
CA ALA A 178 -15.37 -9.92 -4.30
C ALA A 178 -14.75 -9.90 -5.71
N LYS A 179 -15.36 -10.60 -6.68
CA LYS A 179 -15.06 -10.40 -8.10
C LYS A 179 -15.67 -9.09 -8.58
N MET A 180 -14.98 -8.43 -9.49
CA MET A 180 -15.46 -7.22 -10.14
C MET A 180 -16.07 -7.53 -11.51
N ASP A 181 -17.10 -6.75 -11.88
CA ASP A 181 -17.73 -6.72 -13.19
C ASP A 181 -17.18 -5.56 -14.03
N THR A 182 -17.13 -4.40 -13.43
CA THR A 182 -16.47 -3.20 -13.96
C THR A 182 -15.45 -2.66 -12.96
N PRO A 183 -14.59 -1.70 -13.31
CA PRO A 183 -13.70 -1.09 -12.32
C PRO A 183 -14.40 -0.34 -11.17
N TRP A 184 -15.71 -0.19 -11.20
CA TRP A 184 -16.49 0.48 -10.14
C TRP A 184 -17.68 -0.35 -9.62
N SER A 185 -17.73 -1.66 -9.93
CA SER A 185 -18.80 -2.55 -9.44
C SER A 185 -18.29 -3.96 -9.18
N ILE A 186 -18.86 -4.61 -8.17
CA ILE A 186 -18.62 -6.03 -7.88
C ILE A 186 -19.69 -6.90 -8.53
N SER A 187 -19.34 -8.14 -8.88
CA SER A 187 -20.22 -9.12 -9.54
C SER A 187 -20.56 -10.33 -8.66
N THR A 188 -19.94 -10.45 -7.48
CA THR A 188 -20.25 -11.51 -6.51
C THR A 188 -20.58 -10.92 -5.16
N PRO A 189 -21.24 -11.65 -4.27
CA PRO A 189 -21.35 -11.25 -2.87
C PRO A 189 -19.97 -11.02 -2.24
N ALA A 190 -19.93 -10.14 -1.23
CA ALA A 190 -18.75 -9.90 -0.41
C ALA A 190 -18.43 -11.15 0.43
N VAL A 191 -17.17 -11.56 0.41
CA VAL A 191 -16.64 -12.67 1.23
C VAL A 191 -15.71 -12.09 2.29
N LEU A 192 -15.96 -12.41 3.56
CA LEU A 192 -15.10 -12.04 4.69
C LEU A 192 -13.79 -12.83 4.65
N LEU A 193 -12.66 -12.14 4.57
CA LEU A 193 -11.33 -12.75 4.62
C LEU A 193 -10.67 -12.63 6.01
N SER A 194 -10.80 -11.47 6.63
CA SER A 194 -10.17 -11.21 7.94
C SER A 194 -11.03 -10.32 8.81
N LYS A 195 -11.04 -10.61 10.09
CA LYS A 195 -11.58 -9.78 11.17
C LYS A 195 -10.55 -9.66 12.28
N PRO A 196 -10.57 -8.60 13.12
CA PRO A 196 -9.69 -8.50 14.29
C PRO A 196 -10.02 -9.61 15.30
N GLU A 197 -9.18 -10.64 15.37
CA GLU A 197 -9.38 -11.79 16.27
C GLU A 197 -8.20 -12.02 17.22
N PHE A 198 -7.01 -11.55 16.88
CA PHE A 198 -5.85 -11.62 17.76
C PHE A 198 -5.73 -10.38 18.64
N PRO A 199 -5.17 -10.47 19.86
CA PRO A 199 -5.02 -9.32 20.76
C PRO A 199 -4.26 -8.13 20.14
N TRP A 200 -3.27 -8.39 19.30
CA TRP A 200 -2.48 -7.34 18.63
C TRP A 200 -3.28 -6.56 17.57
N GLU A 201 -4.38 -7.12 17.06
CA GLU A 201 -5.27 -6.43 16.10
C GLU A 201 -6.31 -5.55 16.81
N GLN A 202 -6.38 -5.60 18.13
CA GLN A 202 -7.43 -5.02 18.95
C GLN A 202 -6.94 -3.89 19.84
N VAL A 203 -5.64 -3.55 19.74
CA VAL A 203 -5.03 -2.49 20.56
C VAL A 203 -5.62 -1.15 20.16
N ARG A 204 -6.20 -0.43 21.13
CA ARG A 204 -6.91 0.82 20.98
C ARG A 204 -8.23 0.72 20.19
N TYR A 205 -8.19 0.12 19.01
CA TYR A 205 -9.34 -0.14 18.14
C TYR A 205 -9.27 -1.54 17.54
N TRP A 206 -10.42 -2.11 17.20
CA TRP A 206 -10.52 -3.39 16.51
C TRP A 206 -10.49 -3.13 15.01
N VAL A 207 -9.35 -3.26 14.41
CA VAL A 207 -9.12 -2.86 13.02
C VAL A 207 -8.37 -3.94 12.25
N ASN A 208 -8.92 -4.30 11.08
CA ASN A 208 -8.20 -4.80 9.93
C ASN A 208 -8.55 -3.87 8.76
N GLU A 209 -7.55 -3.24 8.12
CA GLU A 209 -7.74 -2.24 7.06
C GLU A 209 -6.55 -2.23 6.08
N GLY A 210 -6.64 -1.43 5.01
CA GLY A 210 -5.57 -1.23 4.03
C GLY A 210 -5.07 -2.52 3.38
N PRO A 211 -5.97 -3.40 2.82
CA PRO A 211 -5.53 -4.65 2.22
C PRO A 211 -4.83 -4.44 0.89
N THR A 212 -3.69 -5.08 0.68
CA THR A 212 -2.99 -5.11 -0.61
C THR A 212 -2.37 -6.48 -0.87
N VAL A 213 -2.05 -6.77 -2.14
CA VAL A 213 -1.61 -8.09 -2.57
C VAL A 213 -0.22 -8.06 -3.20
N LEU A 214 0.58 -9.07 -2.88
CA LEU A 214 1.83 -9.41 -3.53
C LEU A 214 1.75 -10.84 -4.08
N HIS A 215 1.94 -11.01 -5.40
CA HIS A 215 2.00 -12.30 -6.08
C HIS A 215 3.45 -12.74 -6.23
N ARG A 216 3.85 -13.84 -5.59
CA ARG A 216 5.20 -14.43 -5.72
C ARG A 216 5.20 -15.91 -5.36
N ASN A 217 6.11 -16.64 -5.98
CA ASN A 217 6.45 -18.02 -5.59
C ASN A 217 5.24 -18.97 -5.58
N GLY A 218 4.31 -18.83 -6.55
CA GLY A 218 3.08 -19.65 -6.62
C GLY A 218 2.08 -19.39 -5.51
N ARG A 219 2.16 -18.23 -4.85
CA ARG A 219 1.29 -17.81 -3.75
C ARG A 219 0.83 -16.37 -3.89
N ILE A 220 -0.27 -16.09 -3.21
CA ILE A 220 -0.84 -14.76 -3.03
C ILE A 220 -0.68 -14.38 -1.58
N PHE A 221 0.04 -13.29 -1.33
CA PHE A 221 0.27 -12.71 -0.02
C PHE A 221 -0.57 -11.44 0.08
N LEU A 222 -1.56 -11.43 0.98
CA LEU A 222 -2.37 -10.27 1.28
C LEU A 222 -1.92 -9.71 2.62
N THR A 223 -1.32 -8.52 2.59
CA THR A 223 -1.06 -7.76 3.82
C THR A 223 -2.24 -6.87 4.13
N TYR A 224 -2.45 -6.61 5.40
CA TYR A 224 -3.44 -5.67 5.92
C TYR A 224 -2.89 -5.00 7.17
N SER A 225 -3.40 -3.83 7.49
CA SER A 225 -3.02 -3.11 8.70
C SER A 225 -3.97 -3.40 9.85
N ALA A 226 -3.47 -3.33 11.07
CA ALA A 226 -4.24 -3.64 12.26
C ALA A 226 -3.93 -2.71 13.43
N ALA A 227 -4.86 -2.69 14.41
CA ALA A 227 -4.87 -1.85 15.60
C ALA A 227 -5.15 -0.36 15.32
N GLY A 228 -5.01 0.49 16.32
CA GLY A 228 -5.13 1.94 16.15
C GLY A 228 -3.96 2.54 15.38
N THR A 229 -4.15 3.74 14.82
CA THR A 229 -3.13 4.41 13.98
C THR A 229 -1.98 5.07 14.79
N GLY A 230 -1.78 4.65 16.04
CA GLY A 230 -0.65 5.04 16.90
C GLY A 230 0.60 4.17 16.67
N ALA A 231 1.45 4.07 17.69
CA ALA A 231 2.65 3.23 17.66
C ALA A 231 2.34 1.72 17.60
N GLU A 232 1.13 1.32 17.93
CA GLU A 232 0.59 -0.04 17.85
C GLU A 232 0.23 -0.49 16.44
N TYR A 233 0.11 0.43 15.48
CA TYR A 233 -0.23 0.12 14.09
C TYR A 233 0.83 -0.80 13.47
N CYS A 234 0.39 -1.85 12.78
CA CYS A 234 1.26 -2.89 12.27
C CYS A 234 0.62 -3.64 11.10
N LEU A 235 1.40 -4.48 10.39
CA LEU A 235 0.89 -5.31 9.31
C LEU A 235 0.64 -6.74 9.76
N GLY A 236 -0.52 -7.28 9.37
CA GLY A 236 -0.84 -8.69 9.34
C GLY A 236 -0.67 -9.28 7.94
N LEU A 237 -0.78 -10.61 7.83
CA LEU A 237 -0.60 -11.35 6.58
C LEU A 237 -1.62 -12.49 6.47
N LEU A 238 -2.28 -12.55 5.31
CA LEU A 238 -2.99 -13.72 4.83
C LEU A 238 -2.24 -14.32 3.65
N THR A 239 -2.21 -15.64 3.55
CA THR A 239 -1.54 -16.37 2.46
C THR A 239 -2.49 -17.38 1.84
N ALA A 240 -2.60 -17.38 0.50
CA ALA A 240 -3.31 -18.39 -0.27
C ALA A 240 -2.41 -18.97 -1.36
N GLY A 241 -2.68 -20.20 -1.77
CA GLY A 241 -2.06 -20.79 -2.96
C GLY A 241 -2.55 -20.10 -4.23
N GLU A 242 -1.70 -19.99 -5.24
CA GLU A 242 -2.07 -19.38 -6.54
C GLU A 242 -3.23 -20.12 -7.23
N ASP A 243 -3.36 -21.44 -6.99
CA ASP A 243 -4.41 -22.26 -7.56
C ASP A 243 -5.71 -22.31 -6.75
N SER A 244 -5.75 -21.63 -5.60
CA SER A 244 -6.88 -21.68 -4.67
C SER A 244 -8.06 -20.84 -5.18
N ASP A 245 -9.28 -21.19 -4.73
CA ASP A 245 -10.44 -20.31 -4.86
C ASP A 245 -10.32 -19.16 -3.85
N LEU A 246 -10.05 -17.95 -4.34
CA LEU A 246 -9.85 -16.77 -3.49
C LEU A 246 -11.12 -16.31 -2.77
N LEU A 247 -12.31 -16.77 -3.22
CA LEU A 247 -13.59 -16.50 -2.57
C LEU A 247 -13.96 -17.55 -1.52
N ASP A 248 -13.16 -18.61 -1.33
CA ASP A 248 -13.29 -19.51 -0.19
C ASP A 248 -12.39 -19.00 0.96
N PRO A 249 -12.93 -18.55 2.09
CA PRO A 249 -12.13 -18.11 3.24
C PRO A 249 -11.15 -19.18 3.74
N LYS A 250 -11.44 -20.47 3.53
CA LYS A 250 -10.56 -21.58 3.91
C LYS A 250 -9.28 -21.68 3.07
N SER A 251 -9.25 -21.02 1.91
CA SER A 251 -8.05 -20.91 1.08
C SER A 251 -6.98 -20.03 1.72
N TRP A 252 -7.34 -19.22 2.69
CA TRP A 252 -6.47 -18.24 3.30
C TRP A 252 -5.99 -18.66 4.69
N THR A 253 -4.69 -18.60 4.89
CA THR A 253 -4.04 -18.80 6.20
C THR A 253 -3.60 -17.47 6.76
N LYS A 254 -4.06 -17.14 7.96
CA LYS A 254 -3.75 -15.89 8.67
C LYS A 254 -2.55 -16.07 9.59
N SER A 255 -1.59 -15.14 9.54
CA SER A 255 -0.46 -15.10 10.48
C SER A 255 -0.96 -14.81 11.91
N PRO A 256 -0.53 -15.60 12.92
CA PRO A 256 -0.95 -15.40 14.31
C PRO A 256 -0.28 -14.20 14.98
N ALA A 257 0.74 -13.62 14.35
CA ALA A 257 1.51 -12.48 14.85
C ALA A 257 1.68 -11.43 13.74
N PRO A 258 1.93 -10.16 14.08
CA PRO A 258 2.25 -9.14 13.09
C PRO A 258 3.52 -9.53 12.32
N VAL A 259 3.51 -9.24 11.02
CA VAL A 259 4.66 -9.51 10.14
C VAL A 259 5.55 -8.28 9.94
N PHE A 260 5.08 -7.11 10.36
CA PHE A 260 5.82 -5.85 10.32
C PHE A 260 5.24 -4.88 11.36
N ALA A 261 6.06 -4.40 12.29
CA ALA A 261 5.61 -3.62 13.43
C ALA A 261 6.66 -2.59 13.85
N THR A 262 6.31 -1.73 14.81
CA THR A 262 7.19 -0.71 15.42
C THR A 262 8.58 -1.27 15.73
N SER A 263 9.60 -0.50 15.39
CA SER A 263 11.00 -0.76 15.73
C SER A 263 11.55 0.32 16.66
N GLU A 264 11.58 0.03 17.96
CA GLU A 264 12.19 0.92 18.96
C GLU A 264 13.68 1.17 18.63
N ALA A 265 14.39 0.13 18.22
CA ALA A 265 15.81 0.21 17.91
C ALA A 265 16.11 1.15 16.73
N ASN A 266 15.16 1.30 15.81
CA ASN A 266 15.28 2.17 14.65
C ASN A 266 14.56 3.52 14.85
N GLY A 267 13.77 3.67 15.93
CA GLY A 267 12.99 4.87 16.20
C GLY A 267 11.85 5.08 15.19
N ILE A 268 11.25 3.99 14.67
CA ILE A 268 10.16 4.03 13.69
C ILE A 268 8.92 3.36 14.25
N TYR A 269 7.81 4.09 14.25
CA TYR A 269 6.60 3.74 14.99
C TYR A 269 5.36 3.70 14.11
N GLY A 270 4.50 2.71 14.38
CA GLY A 270 3.22 2.53 13.70
C GLY A 270 3.34 2.33 12.19
N PRO A 271 4.19 1.38 11.71
CA PRO A 271 4.29 1.11 10.28
C PRO A 271 3.05 0.37 9.80
N GLY A 272 2.46 0.84 8.69
CA GLY A 272 1.29 0.19 8.11
C GLY A 272 0.81 0.83 6.83
N HIS A 273 -0.38 0.42 6.40
CA HIS A 273 -1.07 0.84 5.19
C HIS A 273 -0.12 0.85 3.98
N ASN A 274 0.35 -0.34 3.66
CA ASN A 274 1.38 -0.52 2.66
C ASN A 274 0.81 -0.78 1.26
N CYS A 275 1.66 -0.56 0.25
CA CYS A 275 1.53 -1.18 -1.06
C CYS A 275 2.85 -1.86 -1.45
N PHE A 276 2.80 -2.61 -2.54
CA PHE A 276 3.98 -3.22 -3.13
C PHE A 276 4.26 -2.64 -4.52
N THR A 277 5.53 -2.52 -4.86
CA THR A 277 6.01 -2.19 -6.19
C THR A 277 7.33 -2.90 -6.46
N THR A 278 7.88 -2.74 -7.64
CA THR A 278 9.21 -3.30 -7.98
C THR A 278 10.09 -2.22 -8.55
N GLU A 279 11.39 -2.28 -8.26
CA GLU A 279 12.40 -1.47 -8.94
C GLU A 279 13.64 -2.31 -9.20
N ASN A 280 14.12 -2.34 -10.44
CA ASN A 280 15.28 -3.13 -10.86
C ASN A 280 15.23 -4.61 -10.44
N GLY A 281 14.04 -5.21 -10.51
CA GLY A 281 13.81 -6.61 -10.14
C GLY A 281 13.71 -6.89 -8.63
N THR A 282 13.80 -5.87 -7.79
CA THR A 282 13.62 -5.97 -6.33
C THR A 282 12.19 -5.62 -5.95
N ASP A 283 11.53 -6.48 -5.18
CA ASP A 283 10.23 -6.17 -4.58
C ASP A 283 10.41 -5.16 -3.45
N LEU A 284 9.57 -4.14 -3.42
CA LEU A 284 9.60 -3.06 -2.45
C LEU A 284 8.30 -3.01 -1.65
N LEU A 285 8.43 -2.87 -0.34
CA LEU A 285 7.36 -2.51 0.60
C LEU A 285 7.37 -0.98 0.73
N VAL A 286 6.28 -0.33 0.31
CA VAL A 286 6.04 1.10 0.52
C VAL A 286 4.96 1.22 1.58
N TYR A 287 5.22 1.96 2.66
CA TYR A 287 4.36 2.03 3.84
C TYR A 287 4.44 3.41 4.47
N HIS A 288 3.54 3.74 5.39
CA HIS A 288 3.75 4.92 6.21
C HIS A 288 4.19 4.56 7.63
N ALA A 289 4.95 5.44 8.27
CA ALA A 289 5.29 5.36 9.69
C ALA A 289 5.80 6.72 10.21
N ARG A 290 5.82 6.87 11.55
CA ARG A 290 6.36 8.03 12.26
C ARG A 290 7.77 7.76 12.79
N ASN A 291 8.48 8.80 13.15
CA ASN A 291 9.79 8.73 13.84
C ASN A 291 9.69 9.07 15.34
N TYR A 292 8.49 9.05 15.93
CA TYR A 292 8.23 9.22 17.37
C TYR A 292 7.03 8.36 17.80
N ARG A 293 7.05 7.97 19.08
CA ARG A 293 6.04 7.10 19.68
C ARG A 293 4.83 7.89 20.17
N ASP A 294 5.11 8.96 20.94
CA ASP A 294 4.09 9.68 21.68
C ASP A 294 3.48 10.78 20.79
N ILE A 295 2.20 10.62 20.50
CA ILE A 295 1.45 11.50 19.62
C ILE A 295 0.53 12.37 20.48
N PRO A 296 0.70 13.69 20.49
CA PRO A 296 -0.23 14.58 21.15
C PRO A 296 -1.61 14.54 20.50
N GLY A 297 -2.64 14.11 21.22
CA GLY A 297 -4.01 14.09 20.75
C GLY A 297 -4.39 12.83 19.95
N ASP A 298 -5.20 13.01 18.89
CA ASP A 298 -5.68 11.93 18.05
C ASP A 298 -4.66 11.57 16.97
N PRO A 299 -4.12 10.33 16.96
CA PRO A 299 -3.16 9.88 15.94
C PRO A 299 -3.65 10.00 14.49
N LEU A 300 -4.96 9.96 14.27
CA LEU A 300 -5.53 10.14 12.93
C LEU A 300 -5.26 11.55 12.39
N ARG A 301 -5.20 12.55 13.27
CA ARG A 301 -4.98 13.96 12.91
C ARG A 301 -3.52 14.39 12.93
N ASP A 302 -2.63 13.52 13.38
CA ASP A 302 -1.19 13.79 13.33
C ASP A 302 -0.69 13.69 11.88
N PRO A 303 -0.10 14.77 11.31
CA PRO A 303 0.27 14.82 9.89
C PRO A 303 1.50 13.99 9.56
N ASN A 304 2.27 13.55 10.55
CA ASN A 304 3.62 13.01 10.35
C ASN A 304 3.65 11.50 10.11
N ARG A 305 2.60 10.95 9.51
CA ARG A 305 2.66 9.64 8.87
C ARG A 305 3.40 9.80 7.54
N HIS A 306 4.71 9.51 7.54
CA HIS A 306 5.55 9.71 6.37
C HIS A 306 5.61 8.45 5.52
N THR A 307 5.48 8.60 4.20
CA THR A 307 5.76 7.49 3.27
C THR A 307 7.22 7.07 3.37
N ARG A 308 7.44 5.76 3.52
CA ARG A 308 8.75 5.09 3.61
C ARG A 308 8.80 3.93 2.62
N VAL A 309 10.00 3.47 2.30
CA VAL A 309 10.21 2.36 1.37
C VAL A 309 11.38 1.50 1.82
N GLN A 310 11.25 0.18 1.67
CA GLN A 310 12.34 -0.77 1.89
C GLN A 310 12.18 -2.03 1.04
N PRO A 311 13.27 -2.77 0.78
CA PRO A 311 13.20 -4.04 0.07
C PRO A 311 12.41 -5.10 0.83
N VAL A 312 11.68 -5.93 0.09
CA VAL A 312 11.16 -7.21 0.57
C VAL A 312 12.18 -8.28 0.27
N THR A 313 12.55 -9.07 1.27
CA THR A 313 13.36 -10.27 1.09
C THR A 313 12.49 -11.52 1.17
N TRP A 314 13.05 -12.68 0.79
CA TRP A 314 12.31 -13.91 0.71
C TRP A 314 12.97 -14.99 1.56
N ARG A 315 12.19 -15.64 2.43
CA ARG A 315 12.66 -16.79 3.20
C ARG A 315 12.83 -18.03 2.32
N ALA A 316 13.56 -19.00 2.80
CA ALA A 316 13.79 -20.26 2.07
C ALA A 316 12.51 -21.03 1.72
N ASP A 317 11.44 -20.85 2.51
CA ASP A 317 10.12 -21.43 2.26
C ASP A 317 9.29 -20.62 1.24
N GLY A 318 9.86 -19.53 0.70
CA GLY A 318 9.23 -18.63 -0.27
C GLY A 318 8.21 -17.66 0.33
N THR A 319 8.15 -17.49 1.67
CA THR A 319 7.36 -16.43 2.31
C THR A 319 8.12 -15.10 2.31
N PRO A 320 7.40 -13.95 2.27
CA PRO A 320 8.05 -12.65 2.33
C PRO A 320 8.63 -12.40 3.72
N ASP A 321 9.78 -11.75 3.76
CA ASP A 321 10.37 -11.18 4.95
C ASP A 321 10.46 -9.67 4.79
N PHE A 322 9.62 -8.97 5.52
CA PHE A 322 9.57 -7.51 5.50
C PHE A 322 10.64 -6.89 6.40
N GLY A 323 11.33 -7.68 7.24
CA GLY A 323 12.31 -7.19 8.19
C GLY A 323 11.69 -6.32 9.29
N VAL A 324 12.42 -5.26 9.65
CA VAL A 324 11.94 -4.21 10.56
C VAL A 324 11.95 -2.86 9.83
N PRO A 325 11.11 -1.89 10.21
CA PRO A 325 11.12 -0.57 9.59
C PRO A 325 12.51 0.05 9.55
N ALA A 326 12.96 0.42 8.34
CA ALA A 326 14.28 0.99 8.13
C ALA A 326 14.42 2.35 8.83
N ARG A 327 15.61 2.62 9.38
CA ARG A 327 15.94 3.92 9.97
C ARG A 327 15.79 5.05 8.95
N GLU A 328 15.60 6.28 9.45
CA GLU A 328 15.72 7.45 8.61
C GLU A 328 17.12 7.54 8.02
N THR A 329 17.16 7.86 6.73
CA THR A 329 18.42 8.20 6.09
C THR A 329 18.76 9.65 6.46
N GLN A 330 19.98 9.89 6.93
CA GLN A 330 20.45 11.26 7.17
C GLN A 330 20.31 12.07 5.88
N PRO A 331 19.86 13.34 5.96
CA PRO A 331 19.93 14.22 4.80
C PRO A 331 21.38 14.24 4.29
N ARG A 332 21.59 13.99 3.00
CA ARG A 332 22.88 14.23 2.40
C ARG A 332 23.15 15.73 2.52
N GLN A 333 24.16 16.10 3.32
CA GLN A 333 24.64 17.47 3.46
C GLN A 333 25.13 18.01 2.12
#